data_f75d6ac1fa65c079dbe288a141c9a410
#
_entry.id   f75d6ac1fa65c079dbe288a141c9a410
#
_cell.length_a   1.000
_cell.length_b   1.000
_cell.length_c   1.000
_cell.angle_alpha   90.00
_cell.angle_beta   90.00
_cell.angle_gamma   90.00
#
_symmetry.space_group_name_H-M   'P 1'
#
loop_
_entity.id
_entity.type
_entity.pdbx_description
1 polymer ?
#
loop_
_entity_poly.entity_id
_entity_poly.type
_entity_poly.pdbx_seq_one_letter_code
_entity_poly.pdbx_strand_id
1 'polypeptide(L)'
;SGAGLSRKPSFCAGCPHNTSTNLPDGSMAFGGIGCHGMATFLPERRTPTLFHMGAEGAPWIGIAPFTTQEHIFQNLGDGTYYHSGLLAIRAAVAAGVDAIAMTGGQEIEGKMRVDTLSRQLEAEGVRRIAVMGNDPDAYRPFRHSFASGVTLHHRDELDQVQRELRKFKGVSVLVYDQFCATELRRRRKRGKAEDPDRRIFINPRVCEGCGDCSIQSNCIAVEPVDTGYGRKRRINQSACNKDFSCTKGYCPSFITVTGGTPRRRSVTQAGATQGFDLEAAIAALPVPVSASSERPFSLLITGIGGSGVVTLGALIGMAAFLEGKGCSVLDVAGLAQRNGPVTSHIRVADRQQDIFATRIVKADLVLGCDIVVAASDDVAEKMQAGDTRAVINSCVT
;
A
#
# COMPACT_ATOMS: atom_id res chain seq x y z
N SER A 1 16.07 -22.77 14.70
CA SER A 1 15.00 -22.08 13.97
C SER A 1 14.87 -20.67 14.53
N GLY A 2 15.70 -19.76 14.02
CA GLY A 2 15.55 -18.35 14.28
C GLY A 2 14.28 -17.87 13.59
N ALA A 3 13.40 -17.18 14.30
CA ALA A 3 12.30 -16.43 13.69
C ALA A 3 12.95 -15.41 12.75
N GLY A 4 13.06 -15.76 11.46
CA GLY A 4 13.72 -14.94 10.46
C GLY A 4 13.05 -13.57 10.38
N LEU A 5 13.86 -12.52 10.35
CA LEU A 5 13.38 -11.17 10.07
C LEU A 5 12.64 -11.20 8.72
N SER A 6 11.38 -10.76 8.69
CA SER A 6 10.61 -10.67 7.46
C SER A 6 10.04 -9.27 7.28
N ARG A 7 10.02 -8.79 6.04
CA ARG A 7 9.35 -7.53 5.70
C ARG A 7 7.84 -7.75 5.65
N LYS A 8 7.13 -7.18 6.62
CA LYS A 8 5.66 -7.20 6.61
C LYS A 8 5.13 -6.07 5.72
N PRO A 9 4.12 -6.35 4.88
CA PRO A 9 3.45 -5.30 4.13
C PRO A 9 2.77 -4.31 5.07
N SER A 10 2.68 -3.05 4.66
CA SER A 10 2.05 -1.99 5.44
C SER A 10 1.28 -1.01 4.56
N PHE A 11 0.33 -0.28 5.15
CA PHE A 11 -0.32 0.82 4.46
C PHE A 11 0.67 1.94 4.15
N CYS A 12 0.46 2.63 3.02
CA CYS A 12 1.25 3.80 2.67
C CYS A 12 1.11 4.92 3.72
N ALA A 13 2.08 5.83 3.77
CA ALA A 13 1.97 7.02 4.62
C ALA A 13 0.72 7.84 4.26
N GLY A 14 -0.14 8.11 5.25
CA GLY A 14 -1.41 8.82 5.06
C GLY A 14 -2.42 8.07 4.17
N CYS A 15 -2.34 6.75 4.12
CA CYS A 15 -3.27 5.92 3.36
C CYS A 15 -4.69 6.02 3.95
N PRO A 16 -5.73 6.21 3.11
CA PRO A 16 -7.13 6.20 3.56
C PRO A 16 -7.52 4.94 4.34
N HIS A 17 -6.93 3.80 3.99
CA HIS A 17 -7.21 2.53 4.66
C HIS A 17 -6.73 2.47 6.11
N ASN A 18 -5.80 3.34 6.52
CA ASN A 18 -5.47 3.49 7.94
C ASN A 18 -6.70 3.90 8.78
N THR A 19 -7.64 4.62 8.17
CA THR A 19 -8.90 5.03 8.81
C THR A 19 -10.04 4.08 8.45
N SER A 20 -10.29 3.84 7.15
CA SER A 20 -11.48 3.11 6.69
C SER A 20 -11.55 1.65 7.16
N THR A 21 -10.44 1.05 7.55
CA THR A 21 -10.41 -0.31 8.11
C THR A 21 -10.57 -0.37 9.63
N ASN A 22 -10.76 0.77 10.31
CA ASN A 22 -11.15 0.79 11.72
C ASN A 22 -12.59 0.29 11.87
N LEU A 23 -12.85 -0.42 12.95
CA LEU A 23 -14.17 -0.98 13.25
C LEU A 23 -14.63 -0.56 14.64
N PRO A 24 -15.92 -0.33 14.84
CA PRO A 24 -16.51 -0.16 16.17
C PRO A 24 -16.26 -1.38 17.05
N ASP A 25 -16.22 -1.18 18.37
CA ASP A 25 -16.09 -2.29 19.30
C ASP A 25 -17.21 -3.31 19.14
N GLY A 26 -16.85 -4.59 19.29
CA GLY A 26 -17.77 -5.72 19.10
C GLY A 26 -18.06 -6.06 17.63
N SER A 27 -17.48 -5.34 16.66
CA SER A 27 -17.63 -5.65 15.24
C SER A 27 -16.39 -6.36 14.70
N MET A 28 -16.57 -7.12 13.62
CA MET A 28 -15.51 -7.74 12.84
C MET A 28 -15.73 -7.49 11.34
N ALA A 29 -14.70 -7.68 10.55
CA ALA A 29 -14.77 -7.50 9.10
C ALA A 29 -14.24 -8.72 8.35
N PHE A 30 -14.69 -8.86 7.11
CA PHE A 30 -14.02 -9.67 6.10
C PHE A 30 -13.24 -8.77 5.14
N GLY A 31 -12.05 -9.20 4.75
CA GLY A 31 -11.23 -8.53 3.76
C GLY A 31 -11.62 -8.96 2.34
N GLY A 32 -11.41 -8.07 1.40
CA GLY A 32 -11.45 -8.35 -0.04
C GLY A 32 -10.07 -8.11 -0.67
N ILE A 33 -9.95 -8.34 -1.96
CA ILE A 33 -8.71 -8.14 -2.70
C ILE A 33 -8.46 -6.64 -2.91
N GLY A 34 -7.29 -6.19 -2.51
CA GLY A 34 -6.84 -4.80 -2.59
C GLY A 34 -5.99 -4.39 -1.40
N CYS A 35 -5.55 -3.13 -1.36
CA CYS A 35 -4.72 -2.62 -0.25
C CYS A 35 -5.40 -2.75 1.11
N HIS A 36 -6.73 -2.63 1.18
CA HIS A 36 -7.51 -2.82 2.41
C HIS A 36 -7.38 -4.25 2.99
N GLY A 37 -7.06 -5.25 2.18
CA GLY A 37 -6.79 -6.61 2.63
C GLY A 37 -5.61 -6.70 3.60
N MET A 38 -4.71 -5.71 3.64
CA MET A 38 -3.64 -5.64 4.65
C MET A 38 -4.17 -5.50 6.08
N ALA A 39 -5.43 -5.16 6.28
CA ALA A 39 -6.06 -5.18 7.59
C ALA A 39 -5.96 -6.57 8.25
N THR A 40 -5.86 -7.64 7.48
CA THR A 40 -5.68 -9.01 7.99
C THR A 40 -4.35 -9.22 8.74
N PHE A 41 -3.34 -8.39 8.49
CA PHE A 41 -2.05 -8.42 9.20
C PHE A 41 -2.06 -7.57 10.48
N LEU A 42 -3.16 -6.88 10.78
CA LEU A 42 -3.32 -5.96 11.91
C LEU A 42 -4.42 -6.52 12.84
N PRO A 43 -4.07 -7.20 13.94
CA PRO A 43 -5.04 -7.85 14.83
C PRO A 43 -6.13 -6.91 15.35
N GLU A 44 -5.77 -5.65 15.62
CA GLU A 44 -6.69 -4.61 16.06
C GLU A 44 -7.78 -4.26 15.04
N ARG A 45 -7.58 -4.64 13.76
CA ARG A 45 -8.57 -4.44 12.69
C ARG A 45 -9.62 -5.54 12.63
N ARG A 46 -9.47 -6.60 13.41
CA ARG A 46 -10.45 -7.71 13.51
C ARG A 46 -10.97 -8.19 12.16
N THR A 47 -10.04 -8.34 11.21
CA THR A 47 -10.29 -8.78 9.83
C THR A 47 -9.59 -10.13 9.62
N PRO A 48 -10.16 -11.26 10.03
CA PRO A 48 -9.45 -12.55 10.08
C PRO A 48 -9.28 -13.22 8.72
N THR A 49 -10.07 -12.85 7.72
CA THR A 49 -10.14 -13.56 6.44
C THR A 49 -10.07 -12.62 5.26
N LEU A 50 -9.63 -13.16 4.11
CA LEU A 50 -9.56 -12.47 2.83
C LEU A 50 -10.28 -13.33 1.79
N PHE A 51 -11.17 -12.72 1.01
CA PHE A 51 -11.90 -13.38 -0.07
C PHE A 51 -11.51 -12.84 -1.43
N HIS A 52 -11.66 -13.69 -2.46
CA HIS A 52 -11.38 -13.32 -3.85
C HIS A 52 -12.41 -12.33 -4.39
N MET A 53 -12.06 -11.66 -5.50
CA MET A 53 -12.92 -10.68 -6.17
C MET A 53 -14.24 -11.31 -6.61
N GLY A 54 -15.34 -10.70 -6.21
CA GLY A 54 -16.71 -11.15 -6.48
C GLY A 54 -17.32 -12.08 -5.42
N ALA A 55 -16.53 -12.52 -4.43
CA ALA A 55 -17.04 -13.31 -3.30
C ALA A 55 -17.08 -12.52 -1.98
N GLU A 56 -16.75 -11.23 -2.03
CA GLU A 56 -16.73 -10.40 -0.84
C GLU A 56 -18.12 -10.30 -0.22
N GLY A 57 -18.24 -10.82 1.01
CA GLY A 57 -19.51 -10.91 1.75
C GLY A 57 -20.34 -12.15 1.47
N ALA A 58 -20.13 -12.89 0.37
CA ALA A 58 -20.87 -14.10 0.06
C ALA A 58 -20.73 -15.20 1.15
N PRO A 59 -19.55 -15.46 1.75
CA PRO A 59 -19.43 -16.42 2.83
C PRO A 59 -20.26 -16.08 4.06
N TRP A 60 -20.55 -14.81 4.31
CA TRP A 60 -21.39 -14.40 5.41
C TRP A 60 -22.83 -14.93 5.28
N ILE A 61 -23.34 -15.05 4.05
CA ILE A 61 -24.66 -15.63 3.78
C ILE A 61 -24.77 -17.04 4.37
N GLY A 62 -23.71 -17.84 4.23
CA GLY A 62 -23.67 -19.19 4.78
C GLY A 62 -23.36 -19.25 6.29
N ILE A 63 -22.64 -18.28 6.83
CA ILE A 63 -22.19 -18.26 8.22
C ILE A 63 -23.26 -17.65 9.15
N ALA A 64 -23.96 -16.60 8.71
CA ALA A 64 -24.91 -15.84 9.51
C ALA A 64 -25.92 -16.69 10.27
N PRO A 65 -26.52 -17.76 9.71
CA PRO A 65 -27.47 -18.62 10.44
C PRO A 65 -26.85 -19.43 11.60
N PHE A 66 -25.52 -19.58 11.64
CA PHE A 66 -24.79 -20.45 12.57
C PHE A 66 -23.90 -19.68 13.55
N THR A 67 -24.03 -18.35 13.64
CA THR A 67 -23.24 -17.52 14.54
C THR A 67 -24.13 -16.60 15.38
N THR A 68 -23.61 -16.19 16.54
CA THR A 68 -24.22 -15.15 17.38
C THR A 68 -23.84 -13.74 16.94
N GLN A 69 -22.95 -13.61 15.96
CA GLN A 69 -22.57 -12.32 15.38
C GLN A 69 -23.75 -11.77 14.57
N GLU A 70 -24.26 -10.60 14.93
CA GLU A 70 -25.46 -10.05 14.29
C GLU A 70 -25.18 -9.42 12.94
N HIS A 71 -23.94 -8.96 12.68
CA HIS A 71 -23.56 -8.27 11.46
C HIS A 71 -22.09 -8.49 11.13
N ILE A 72 -21.72 -8.24 9.88
CA ILE A 72 -20.34 -8.24 9.38
C ILE A 72 -20.06 -6.98 8.58
N PHE A 73 -18.86 -6.42 8.72
CA PHE A 73 -18.33 -5.45 7.78
C PHE A 73 -17.59 -6.17 6.65
N GLN A 74 -17.85 -5.82 5.42
CA GLN A 74 -17.12 -6.34 4.26
C GLN A 74 -16.35 -5.21 3.60
N ASN A 75 -15.04 -5.28 3.65
CA ASN A 75 -14.18 -4.36 2.90
C ASN A 75 -14.19 -4.75 1.42
N LEU A 76 -14.52 -3.79 0.57
CA LEU A 76 -14.63 -3.95 -0.86
C LEU A 76 -13.89 -2.81 -1.57
N GLY A 77 -12.95 -3.11 -2.45
CA GLY A 77 -12.25 -2.10 -3.27
C GLY A 77 -13.11 -1.61 -4.42
N ASP A 78 -12.84 -0.41 -4.90
CA ASP A 78 -13.47 0.19 -6.06
C ASP A 78 -13.26 -0.65 -7.33
N GLY A 79 -12.04 -1.11 -7.58
CA GLY A 79 -11.74 -2.00 -8.70
C GLY A 79 -12.51 -3.32 -8.61
N THR A 80 -12.63 -3.92 -7.42
CA THR A 80 -13.43 -5.12 -7.21
C THR A 80 -14.92 -4.85 -7.40
N TYR A 81 -15.43 -3.74 -6.87
CA TYR A 81 -16.83 -3.35 -7.07
C TYR A 81 -17.16 -3.24 -8.55
N TYR A 82 -16.31 -2.57 -9.33
CA TYR A 82 -16.49 -2.42 -10.77
C TYR A 82 -16.42 -3.74 -11.54
N HIS A 83 -15.50 -4.63 -11.14
CA HIS A 83 -15.31 -5.93 -11.79
C HIS A 83 -16.45 -6.91 -11.48
N SER A 84 -16.74 -7.16 -10.20
CA SER A 84 -17.64 -8.26 -9.78
C SER A 84 -18.28 -8.09 -8.40
N GLY A 85 -17.84 -7.13 -7.58
CA GLY A 85 -18.31 -6.97 -6.21
C GLY A 85 -19.80 -6.63 -6.08
N LEU A 86 -20.40 -6.04 -7.12
CA LEU A 86 -21.84 -5.77 -7.16
C LEU A 86 -22.66 -7.07 -7.07
N LEU A 87 -22.16 -8.17 -7.64
CA LEU A 87 -22.84 -9.48 -7.57
C LEU A 87 -22.93 -10.00 -6.13
N ALA A 88 -21.86 -9.81 -5.35
CA ALA A 88 -21.84 -10.21 -3.94
C ALA A 88 -22.81 -9.35 -3.10
N ILE A 89 -22.91 -8.04 -3.38
CA ILE A 89 -23.89 -7.15 -2.74
C ILE A 89 -25.31 -7.60 -3.08
N ARG A 90 -25.61 -7.88 -4.35
CA ARG A 90 -26.90 -8.42 -4.80
C ARG A 90 -27.25 -9.72 -4.09
N ALA A 91 -26.30 -10.65 -4.00
CA ALA A 91 -26.52 -11.92 -3.29
C ALA A 91 -26.81 -11.71 -1.81
N ALA A 92 -26.11 -10.81 -1.12
CA ALA A 92 -26.35 -10.49 0.28
C ALA A 92 -27.74 -9.83 0.49
N VAL A 93 -28.15 -8.93 -0.39
CA VAL A 93 -29.50 -8.33 -0.37
C VAL A 93 -30.58 -9.40 -0.56
N ALA A 94 -30.42 -10.28 -1.54
CA ALA A 94 -31.37 -11.35 -1.81
C ALA A 94 -31.48 -12.37 -0.64
N ALA A 95 -30.37 -12.61 0.06
CA ALA A 95 -30.33 -13.47 1.24
C ALA A 95 -30.86 -12.81 2.54
N GLY A 96 -31.05 -11.49 2.53
CA GLY A 96 -31.55 -10.75 3.70
C GLY A 96 -30.59 -10.71 4.89
N VAL A 97 -29.29 -10.86 4.66
CA VAL A 97 -28.27 -10.84 5.73
C VAL A 97 -27.85 -9.42 6.09
N ASP A 98 -27.44 -9.22 7.35
CA ASP A 98 -26.96 -7.94 7.84
C ASP A 98 -25.47 -7.78 7.50
N ALA A 99 -25.16 -7.03 6.45
CA ALA A 99 -23.81 -6.78 5.97
C ALA A 99 -23.58 -5.32 5.59
N ILE A 100 -22.37 -4.82 5.81
CA ILE A 100 -21.97 -3.45 5.50
C ILE A 100 -20.78 -3.49 4.54
N ALA A 101 -20.99 -3.10 3.28
CA ALA A 101 -19.93 -2.98 2.31
C ALA A 101 -19.28 -1.60 2.38
N MET A 102 -17.94 -1.57 2.35
CA MET A 102 -17.15 -0.33 2.33
C MET A 102 -16.26 -0.32 1.10
N THR A 103 -16.33 0.77 0.34
CA THR A 103 -15.55 0.98 -0.90
C THR A 103 -14.60 2.16 -0.74
N GLY A 104 -13.44 2.13 -1.40
CA GLY A 104 -12.48 3.23 -1.40
C GLY A 104 -11.65 3.28 -2.69
N GLY A 105 -11.24 4.47 -3.09
CA GLY A 105 -11.03 4.88 -4.44
C GLY A 105 -9.62 4.99 -5.00
N GLN A 106 -9.34 4.19 -6.01
CA GLN A 106 -8.40 4.51 -7.09
C GLN A 106 -9.19 4.82 -8.37
N GLU A 107 -8.57 5.54 -9.32
CA GLU A 107 -9.19 5.69 -10.64
C GLU A 107 -9.21 4.32 -11.34
N ILE A 108 -10.40 3.90 -11.73
CA ILE A 108 -10.65 2.74 -12.57
C ILE A 108 -10.88 3.19 -14.02
N GLU A 109 -10.67 2.29 -14.97
CA GLU A 109 -11.11 2.53 -16.35
C GLU A 109 -12.64 2.66 -16.38
N GLY A 110 -13.12 3.86 -16.72
CA GLY A 110 -14.53 4.24 -16.64
C GLY A 110 -14.77 5.35 -15.61
N LYS A 111 -15.83 6.11 -15.82
CA LYS A 111 -16.22 7.20 -14.92
C LYS A 111 -17.22 6.70 -13.89
N MET A 112 -16.77 6.04 -12.85
CA MET A 112 -17.63 5.75 -11.70
C MET A 112 -17.65 6.98 -10.78
N ARG A 113 -18.74 7.68 -10.78
CA ARG A 113 -18.99 8.77 -9.84
C ARG A 113 -19.76 8.23 -8.64
N VAL A 114 -19.55 8.84 -7.49
CA VAL A 114 -20.18 8.42 -6.23
C VAL A 114 -21.71 8.47 -6.30
N ASP A 115 -22.27 9.47 -7.00
CA ASP A 115 -23.70 9.60 -7.24
C ASP A 115 -24.24 8.46 -8.12
N THR A 116 -23.56 8.11 -9.20
CA THR A 116 -23.92 6.97 -10.06
C THR A 116 -23.86 5.65 -9.29
N LEU A 117 -22.81 5.46 -8.49
CA LEU A 117 -22.65 4.28 -7.64
C LEU A 117 -23.82 4.17 -6.65
N SER A 118 -24.23 5.27 -6.03
CA SER A 118 -25.35 5.24 -5.09
C SER A 118 -26.66 4.77 -5.73
N ARG A 119 -26.92 5.18 -6.98
CA ARG A 119 -28.11 4.74 -7.73
C ARG A 119 -28.05 3.27 -8.14
N GLN A 120 -26.86 2.76 -8.50
CA GLN A 120 -26.67 1.34 -8.76
C GLN A 120 -26.98 0.51 -7.51
N LEU A 121 -26.49 0.94 -6.35
CA LEU A 121 -26.74 0.28 -5.08
C LEU A 121 -28.23 0.31 -4.70
N GLU A 122 -28.91 1.43 -4.92
CA GLU A 122 -30.36 1.54 -4.72
C GLU A 122 -31.13 0.56 -5.63
N ALA A 123 -30.74 0.47 -6.91
CA ALA A 123 -31.33 -0.47 -7.86
C ALA A 123 -31.09 -1.95 -7.48
N GLU A 124 -30.02 -2.26 -6.78
CA GLU A 124 -29.75 -3.60 -6.21
C GLU A 124 -30.54 -3.87 -4.91
N GLY A 125 -31.31 -2.89 -4.41
CA GLY A 125 -32.11 -3.04 -3.21
C GLY A 125 -31.41 -2.64 -1.91
N VAL A 126 -30.26 -2.01 -1.96
CA VAL A 126 -29.60 -1.43 -0.79
C VAL A 126 -30.39 -0.21 -0.32
N ARG A 127 -30.92 -0.26 0.90
CA ARG A 127 -31.80 0.77 1.44
C ARG A 127 -31.09 1.83 2.27
N ARG A 128 -29.88 1.56 2.74
CA ARG A 128 -29.10 2.50 3.55
C ARG A 128 -27.72 2.69 2.94
N ILE A 129 -27.48 3.91 2.44
CA ILE A 129 -26.22 4.27 1.80
C ILE A 129 -25.69 5.53 2.48
N ALA A 130 -24.45 5.46 2.97
CA ALA A 130 -23.72 6.59 3.49
C ALA A 130 -22.51 6.87 2.60
N VAL A 131 -22.25 8.13 2.30
CA VAL A 131 -21.05 8.57 1.57
C VAL A 131 -20.19 9.39 2.50
N MET A 132 -18.91 9.10 2.52
CA MET A 132 -17.96 9.69 3.43
C MET A 132 -16.72 10.17 2.68
N GLY A 133 -16.30 11.41 2.93
CA GLY A 133 -15.13 12.02 2.28
C GLY A 133 -14.44 13.06 3.16
N ASN A 134 -13.37 13.66 2.64
CA ASN A 134 -12.67 14.76 3.30
C ASN A 134 -13.44 16.08 3.22
N ASP A 135 -14.25 16.25 2.21
CA ASP A 135 -15.05 17.45 1.97
C ASP A 135 -16.46 17.04 1.53
N PRO A 136 -17.39 16.84 2.48
CA PRO A 136 -18.78 16.51 2.16
C PRO A 136 -19.49 17.62 1.38
N ASP A 137 -19.06 18.86 1.52
CA ASP A 137 -19.68 20.00 0.84
C ASP A 137 -19.41 20.01 -0.66
N ALA A 138 -18.34 19.36 -1.11
CA ALA A 138 -18.03 19.16 -2.52
C ALA A 138 -19.16 18.42 -3.28
N TYR A 139 -20.00 17.65 -2.57
CA TYR A 139 -21.12 16.92 -3.17
C TYR A 139 -22.42 17.77 -3.29
N ARG A 140 -22.51 18.93 -2.63
CA ARG A 140 -23.73 19.79 -2.63
C ARG A 140 -24.23 20.17 -4.02
N PRO A 141 -23.39 20.56 -5.00
CA PRO A 141 -23.86 20.99 -6.31
C PRO A 141 -24.61 19.91 -7.09
N PHE A 142 -24.32 18.63 -6.82
CA PHE A 142 -24.94 17.48 -7.48
C PHE A 142 -25.67 16.54 -6.51
N ARG A 143 -26.10 17.10 -5.37
CA ARG A 143 -26.88 16.35 -4.36
C ARG A 143 -28.11 15.66 -4.97
N HIS A 144 -28.77 16.31 -5.93
CA HIS A 144 -29.93 15.80 -6.64
C HIS A 144 -29.66 14.55 -7.50
N SER A 145 -28.39 14.28 -7.83
CA SER A 145 -28.03 13.11 -8.62
C SER A 145 -27.75 11.85 -7.80
N PHE A 146 -27.74 11.94 -6.46
CA PHE A 146 -27.64 10.77 -5.60
C PHE A 146 -28.94 9.97 -5.51
N ALA A 147 -28.85 8.70 -5.09
CA ALA A 147 -30.01 7.90 -4.69
C ALA A 147 -30.75 8.55 -3.51
N SER A 148 -32.03 8.18 -3.35
CA SER A 148 -32.85 8.70 -2.28
C SER A 148 -32.31 8.28 -0.90
N GLY A 149 -32.34 9.19 0.08
CA GLY A 149 -31.93 8.89 1.45
C GLY A 149 -30.42 8.71 1.70
N VAL A 150 -29.56 8.97 0.69
CA VAL A 150 -28.10 8.97 0.88
C VAL A 150 -27.70 10.04 1.89
N THR A 151 -26.88 9.66 2.86
CA THR A 151 -26.29 10.59 3.85
C THR A 151 -24.84 10.92 3.49
N LEU A 152 -24.44 12.17 3.74
CA LEU A 152 -23.07 12.65 3.44
C LEU A 152 -22.38 12.98 4.75
N HIS A 153 -21.15 12.50 4.93
CA HIS A 153 -20.42 12.60 6.17
C HIS A 153 -18.95 12.98 5.96
N HIS A 154 -18.36 13.63 6.94
CA HIS A 154 -16.91 13.80 6.99
C HIS A 154 -16.23 12.49 7.44
N ARG A 155 -15.04 12.21 6.92
CA ARG A 155 -14.31 10.95 7.25
C ARG A 155 -14.07 10.74 8.75
N ASP A 156 -14.05 11.81 9.54
CA ASP A 156 -13.79 11.73 10.98
C ASP A 156 -15.02 11.21 11.76
N GLU A 157 -16.19 11.15 11.11
CA GLU A 157 -17.42 10.58 11.67
C GLU A 157 -17.53 9.07 11.46
N LEU A 158 -16.46 8.40 10.98
CA LEU A 158 -16.50 7.00 10.57
C LEU A 158 -17.07 6.08 11.66
N ASP A 159 -16.58 6.15 12.89
CA ASP A 159 -17.05 5.27 13.97
C ASP A 159 -18.54 5.48 14.27
N GLN A 160 -18.99 6.74 14.29
CA GLN A 160 -20.40 7.07 14.50
C GLN A 160 -21.28 6.48 13.38
N VAL A 161 -20.90 6.72 12.12
CA VAL A 161 -21.67 6.22 10.97
C VAL A 161 -21.71 4.70 10.93
N GLN A 162 -20.59 4.04 11.20
CA GLN A 162 -20.54 2.57 11.29
C GLN A 162 -21.43 2.02 12.40
N ARG A 163 -21.48 2.69 13.59
CA ARG A 163 -22.38 2.32 14.69
C ARG A 163 -23.85 2.52 14.34
N GLU A 164 -24.18 3.48 13.50
CA GLU A 164 -25.54 3.66 12.99
C GLU A 164 -25.91 2.61 11.96
N LEU A 165 -25.02 2.35 11.00
CA LEU A 165 -25.25 1.38 9.94
C LEU A 165 -25.43 -0.06 10.49
N ARG A 166 -24.69 -0.46 11.53
CA ARG A 166 -24.81 -1.79 12.11
C ARG A 166 -26.15 -2.05 12.82
N LYS A 167 -26.90 -1.00 13.14
CA LYS A 167 -28.24 -1.15 13.72
C LYS A 167 -29.32 -1.41 12.66
N PHE A 168 -28.98 -1.20 11.41
CA PHE A 168 -29.90 -1.39 10.30
C PHE A 168 -29.97 -2.89 9.94
N LYS A 169 -31.18 -3.44 9.83
CA LYS A 169 -31.39 -4.82 9.39
C LYS A 169 -31.38 -4.89 7.86
N GLY A 170 -30.56 -5.76 7.31
CA GLY A 170 -30.30 -5.89 5.90
C GLY A 170 -28.97 -5.28 5.47
N VAL A 171 -28.76 -5.20 4.16
CA VAL A 171 -27.50 -4.68 3.59
C VAL A 171 -27.49 -3.17 3.59
N SER A 172 -26.45 -2.59 4.17
CA SER A 172 -26.11 -1.18 4.07
C SER A 172 -24.75 -0.99 3.42
N VAL A 173 -24.52 0.16 2.79
CA VAL A 173 -23.24 0.45 2.12
C VAL A 173 -22.68 1.79 2.61
N LEU A 174 -21.40 1.75 3.01
CA LEU A 174 -20.59 2.93 3.28
C LEU A 174 -19.62 3.13 2.12
N VAL A 175 -19.82 4.19 1.34
CA VAL A 175 -18.89 4.61 0.29
C VAL A 175 -17.86 5.54 0.92
N TYR A 176 -16.60 5.09 1.00
CA TYR A 176 -15.49 5.86 1.54
C TYR A 176 -14.71 6.50 0.39
N ASP A 177 -15.09 7.72 0.01
CA ASP A 177 -14.56 8.42 -1.17
C ASP A 177 -13.31 9.22 -0.81
N GLN A 178 -12.15 8.62 -1.05
CA GLN A 178 -10.85 9.25 -0.86
C GLN A 178 -9.83 8.78 -1.88
N PHE A 179 -9.00 9.71 -2.33
CA PHE A 179 -7.87 9.35 -3.19
C PHE A 179 -6.87 8.45 -2.48
N CYS A 180 -6.37 7.45 -3.20
CA CYS A 180 -5.17 6.72 -2.81
C CYS A 180 -4.04 7.70 -2.47
N ALA A 181 -3.37 7.51 -1.33
CA ALA A 181 -2.31 8.42 -0.86
C ALA A 181 -1.16 8.56 -1.88
N THR A 182 -0.83 7.50 -2.60
CA THR A 182 0.20 7.52 -3.64
C THR A 182 -0.25 8.32 -4.85
N GLU A 183 -1.50 8.17 -5.28
CA GLU A 183 -2.06 8.92 -6.40
C GLU A 183 -2.23 10.40 -6.06
N LEU A 184 -2.73 10.72 -4.87
CA LEU A 184 -2.81 12.09 -4.39
C LEU A 184 -1.44 12.77 -4.39
N ARG A 185 -0.39 12.06 -3.98
CA ARG A 185 0.99 12.56 -4.01
C ARG A 185 1.47 12.82 -5.44
N ARG A 186 1.14 11.95 -6.40
CA ARG A 186 1.47 12.15 -7.83
C ARG A 186 0.73 13.37 -8.38
N ARG A 187 -0.54 13.54 -8.06
CA ARG A 187 -1.35 14.69 -8.48
C ARG A 187 -0.80 15.99 -7.92
N ARG A 188 -0.45 16.05 -6.64
CA ARG A 188 0.20 17.21 -6.01
C ARG A 188 1.52 17.57 -6.70
N LYS A 189 2.39 16.59 -6.98
CA LYS A 189 3.65 16.81 -7.70
C LYS A 189 3.45 17.36 -9.12
N ARG A 190 2.32 17.06 -9.76
CA ARG A 190 1.95 17.51 -11.11
C ARG A 190 1.10 18.78 -11.10
N GLY A 191 0.86 19.39 -9.94
CA GLY A 191 -0.02 20.55 -9.80
C GLY A 191 -1.51 20.28 -10.08
N LYS A 192 -1.93 19.00 -10.07
CA LYS A 192 -3.31 18.56 -10.34
C LYS A 192 -4.15 18.38 -9.07
N ALA A 193 -3.59 18.62 -7.90
CA ALA A 193 -4.27 18.61 -6.61
C ALA A 193 -3.59 19.60 -5.68
N GLU A 194 -4.37 20.19 -4.78
CA GLU A 194 -3.88 21.11 -3.77
C GLU A 194 -2.85 20.40 -2.86
N ASP A 195 -1.73 21.03 -2.63
CA ASP A 195 -0.73 20.59 -1.65
C ASP A 195 -0.82 21.50 -0.42
N PRO A 196 -1.37 21.04 0.71
CA PRO A 196 -1.58 21.88 1.89
C PRO A 196 -0.30 22.61 2.31
N ASP A 197 -0.42 23.91 2.54
CA ASP A 197 0.70 24.79 2.94
C ASP A 197 1.05 24.66 4.43
N ARG A 198 0.85 23.48 5.00
CA ARG A 198 1.24 23.18 6.37
C ARG A 198 1.97 21.85 6.45
N ARG A 199 2.90 21.78 7.40
CA ARG A 199 3.66 20.58 7.74
C ARG A 199 3.65 20.37 9.23
N ILE A 200 3.64 19.13 9.64
CA ILE A 200 3.64 18.75 11.05
C ILE A 200 5.01 18.20 11.41
N PHE A 201 5.53 18.64 12.53
CA PHE A 201 6.76 18.17 13.15
C PHE A 201 6.47 17.68 14.56
N ILE A 202 7.30 16.79 15.07
CA ILE A 202 7.31 16.38 16.47
C ILE A 202 8.58 16.93 17.10
N ASN A 203 8.44 17.71 18.18
CA ASN A 203 9.57 18.18 18.95
C ASN A 203 10.11 17.03 19.83
N PRO A 204 11.31 16.50 19.56
CA PRO A 204 11.86 15.38 20.33
C PRO A 204 12.17 15.71 21.78
N ARG A 205 12.31 17.00 22.12
CA ARG A 205 12.54 17.45 23.51
C ARG A 205 11.26 17.40 24.36
N VAL A 206 10.08 17.45 23.72
CA VAL A 206 8.77 17.40 24.39
C VAL A 206 8.13 16.01 24.23
N CYS A 207 8.50 15.28 23.20
CA CYS A 207 7.96 13.95 22.92
C CYS A 207 8.36 12.96 24.02
N GLU A 208 7.40 12.29 24.64
CA GLU A 208 7.63 11.27 25.66
C GLU A 208 7.85 9.86 25.05
N GLY A 209 7.67 9.70 23.75
CA GLY A 209 7.82 8.41 23.07
C GLY A 209 6.67 7.43 23.28
N CYS A 210 5.52 7.87 23.80
CA CYS A 210 4.35 7.05 24.11
C CYS A 210 3.78 6.27 22.91
N GLY A 211 3.96 6.79 21.68
CA GLY A 211 3.50 6.12 20.46
C GLY A 211 2.05 6.40 20.07
N ASP A 212 1.29 7.20 20.83
CA ASP A 212 -0.11 7.51 20.55
C ASP A 212 -0.34 8.02 19.11
N CYS A 213 0.54 8.90 18.61
CA CYS A 213 0.48 9.40 17.23
C CYS A 213 0.54 8.27 16.17
N SER A 214 1.24 7.17 16.47
CA SER A 214 1.27 5.99 15.60
C SER A 214 -0.02 5.18 15.72
N ILE A 215 -0.59 5.05 16.91
CA ILE A 215 -1.88 4.37 17.14
C ILE A 215 -3.01 5.11 16.41
N GLN A 216 -3.07 6.43 16.56
CA GLN A 216 -4.09 7.28 15.93
C GLN A 216 -4.05 7.24 14.40
N SER A 217 -2.87 7.18 13.80
CA SER A 217 -2.70 7.30 12.36
C SER A 217 -2.35 6.00 11.64
N ASN A 218 -1.78 5.03 12.35
CA ASN A 218 -1.12 3.85 11.75
C ASN A 218 -0.22 4.23 10.55
N CYS A 219 0.46 5.38 10.64
CA CYS A 219 1.18 5.99 9.52
C CYS A 219 2.68 5.72 9.60
N ILE A 220 3.23 5.07 8.57
CA ILE A 220 4.67 4.77 8.48
C ILE A 220 5.58 6.00 8.37
N ALA A 221 5.03 7.20 8.11
CA ALA A 221 5.81 8.42 8.17
C ALA A 221 6.10 8.88 9.61
N VAL A 222 5.43 8.31 10.62
CA VAL A 222 5.74 8.51 12.02
C VAL A 222 6.80 7.49 12.43
N GLU A 223 8.05 7.91 12.45
CA GLU A 223 9.21 7.07 12.69
C GLU A 223 9.72 7.16 14.12
N PRO A 224 10.27 6.08 14.68
CA PRO A 224 11.07 6.18 15.89
C PRO A 224 12.40 6.91 15.60
N VAL A 225 12.90 7.62 16.62
CA VAL A 225 14.24 8.23 16.61
C VAL A 225 14.87 8.05 17.97
N ASP A 226 16.07 7.52 18.01
CA ASP A 226 16.83 7.39 19.26
C ASP A 226 17.52 8.71 19.58
N THR A 227 17.40 9.13 20.83
CA THR A 227 17.98 10.39 21.35
C THR A 227 18.67 10.11 22.67
N GLY A 228 19.49 11.06 23.16
CA GLY A 228 20.09 10.96 24.49
C GLY A 228 19.07 10.89 25.64
N TYR A 229 17.79 11.16 25.38
CA TYR A 229 16.68 11.04 26.33
C TYR A 229 15.75 9.86 26.02
N GLY A 230 16.27 8.82 25.38
CA GLY A 230 15.52 7.63 24.99
C GLY A 230 14.86 7.75 23.60
N ARG A 231 14.04 6.75 23.29
CA ARG A 231 13.39 6.61 21.98
C ARG A 231 12.20 7.54 21.85
N LYS A 232 12.25 8.44 20.91
CA LYS A 232 11.23 9.46 20.60
C LYS A 232 10.57 9.16 19.24
N ARG A 233 9.72 10.07 18.77
CA ARG A 233 9.08 10.00 17.45
C ARG A 233 9.46 11.23 16.62
N ARG A 234 9.50 11.04 15.31
CA ARG A 234 9.63 12.11 14.33
C ARG A 234 8.71 11.83 13.15
N ILE A 235 8.41 12.86 12.35
CA ILE A 235 7.70 12.69 11.09
C ILE A 235 8.71 12.79 9.94
N ASN A 236 8.80 11.72 9.17
CA ASN A 236 9.57 11.72 7.92
C ASN A 236 8.87 12.62 6.89
N GLN A 237 9.40 13.82 6.69
CA GLN A 237 8.81 14.82 5.81
C GLN A 237 8.84 14.40 4.33
N SER A 238 9.77 13.52 3.95
CA SER A 238 9.85 12.97 2.59
C SER A 238 8.77 11.92 2.32
N ALA A 239 8.39 11.14 3.33
CA ALA A 239 7.35 10.11 3.23
C ALA A 239 5.95 10.67 3.51
N CYS A 240 5.82 11.73 4.32
CA CYS A 240 4.55 12.29 4.76
C CYS A 240 3.67 12.74 3.58
N ASN A 241 2.41 12.29 3.57
CA ASN A 241 1.40 12.67 2.59
C ASN A 241 0.43 13.75 3.09
N LYS A 242 0.74 14.42 4.21
CA LYS A 242 -0.08 15.50 4.76
C LYS A 242 -1.55 15.10 4.96
N ASP A 243 -1.76 13.90 5.50
CA ASP A 243 -3.09 13.39 5.86
C ASP A 243 -3.55 13.92 7.23
N PHE A 244 -2.60 14.28 8.08
CA PHE A 244 -2.77 14.87 9.41
C PHE A 244 -3.49 13.99 10.44
N SER A 245 -3.83 12.75 10.13
CA SER A 245 -4.47 11.83 11.10
C SER A 245 -3.61 11.58 12.36
N CYS A 246 -2.30 11.73 12.26
CA CYS A 246 -1.41 11.62 13.42
C CYS A 246 -1.63 12.71 14.50
N THR A 247 -2.31 13.80 14.17
CA THR A 247 -2.60 14.90 15.09
C THR A 247 -3.96 14.78 15.78
N LYS A 248 -4.72 13.72 15.55
CA LYS A 248 -6.06 13.52 16.14
C LYS A 248 -6.05 13.32 17.66
N GLY A 249 -4.94 12.81 18.22
CA GLY A 249 -4.74 12.74 19.67
C GLY A 249 -4.27 14.07 20.25
N TYR A 250 -4.44 14.23 21.59
CA TYR A 250 -3.86 15.36 22.29
C TYR A 250 -2.38 15.10 22.59
N CYS A 251 -1.48 15.84 21.94
CA CYS A 251 -0.05 15.72 22.18
C CYS A 251 0.65 17.07 22.05
N PRO A 252 1.29 17.59 23.12
CA PRO A 252 1.94 18.91 23.12
C PRO A 252 3.24 18.95 22.31
N SER A 253 3.75 17.81 21.86
CA SER A 253 4.99 17.75 21.07
C SER A 253 4.81 18.10 19.60
N PHE A 254 3.58 18.20 19.11
CA PHE A 254 3.32 18.57 17.71
C PHE A 254 3.56 20.05 17.46
N ILE A 255 4.25 20.36 16.37
CA ILE A 255 4.50 21.71 15.88
C ILE A 255 3.97 21.77 14.44
N THR A 256 3.11 22.75 14.16
CA THR A 256 2.65 23.07 12.82
C THR A 256 3.50 24.18 12.23
N VAL A 257 4.04 23.95 11.03
CA VAL A 257 4.76 24.96 10.24
C VAL A 257 3.95 25.26 8.98
N THR A 258 3.64 26.52 8.77
CA THR A 258 2.91 27.02 7.58
C THR A 258 3.87 27.84 6.71
N GLY A 259 3.71 27.80 5.38
CA GLY A 259 4.53 28.57 4.43
C GLY A 259 5.94 28.00 4.18
N GLY A 260 6.28 26.87 4.80
CA GLY A 260 7.63 26.30 4.74
C GLY A 260 7.80 25.27 3.61
N THR A 261 8.89 25.37 2.87
CA THR A 261 9.34 24.33 1.94
C THR A 261 10.57 23.61 2.50
N PRO A 262 10.67 22.27 2.36
CA PRO A 262 11.85 21.55 2.78
C PRO A 262 13.08 22.05 2.02
N ARG A 263 14.13 22.37 2.74
CA ARG A 263 15.42 22.69 2.13
C ARG A 263 15.90 21.43 1.38
N ARG A 264 16.03 21.51 0.08
CA ARG A 264 16.68 20.46 -0.70
C ARG A 264 18.16 20.46 -0.34
N ARG A 265 18.70 19.36 0.18
CA ARG A 265 20.13 19.18 0.22
C ARG A 265 20.60 19.17 -1.25
N SER A 266 21.45 20.10 -1.65
CA SER A 266 22.12 19.97 -2.94
C SER A 266 22.99 18.71 -2.86
N VAL A 267 22.98 17.92 -3.92
CA VAL A 267 23.83 16.71 -4.02
C VAL A 267 25.31 17.09 -3.85
N THR A 268 25.66 18.31 -4.21
CA THR A 268 27.00 18.90 -4.00
C THR A 268 27.37 19.13 -2.53
N GLN A 269 26.41 19.18 -1.57
CA GLN A 269 26.71 19.33 -0.14
C GLN A 269 26.60 18.02 0.67
N ALA A 270 26.02 16.97 0.10
CA ALA A 270 25.81 15.69 0.79
C ALA A 270 26.88 14.64 0.46
N GLY A 271 28.10 15.07 0.16
CA GLY A 271 29.13 14.10 -0.13
C GLY A 271 30.26 14.56 -1.03
N ALA A 272 30.60 15.83 -0.98
CA ALA A 272 31.99 16.17 -1.25
C ALA A 272 32.81 15.57 -0.07
N THR A 273 33.03 14.27 -0.09
CA THR A 273 34.29 13.74 0.40
C THR A 273 35.35 14.51 -0.37
N GLN A 274 35.90 15.55 0.26
CA GLN A 274 37.02 16.31 -0.30
C GLN A 274 38.03 15.27 -0.79
N GLY A 275 38.19 15.19 -2.10
CA GLY A 275 39.23 14.37 -2.73
C GLY A 275 38.77 13.04 -3.37
N PHE A 276 37.47 12.70 -3.43
CA PHE A 276 37.05 11.51 -4.18
C PHE A 276 36.74 11.90 -5.64
N ASP A 277 37.70 11.59 -6.54
CA ASP A 277 37.50 11.69 -7.97
C ASP A 277 36.77 10.44 -8.48
N LEU A 278 35.48 10.61 -8.78
CA LEU A 278 34.63 9.51 -9.26
C LEU A 278 35.09 8.99 -10.62
N GLU A 279 35.54 9.89 -11.52
CA GLU A 279 35.99 9.51 -12.85
C GLU A 279 37.31 8.72 -12.78
N ALA A 280 38.27 9.18 -11.97
CA ALA A 280 39.49 8.45 -11.72
C ALA A 280 39.24 7.10 -11.05
N ALA A 281 38.28 7.04 -10.11
CA ALA A 281 37.91 5.78 -9.47
C ALA A 281 37.24 4.80 -10.46
N ILE A 282 36.39 5.29 -11.36
CA ILE A 282 35.77 4.47 -12.42
C ILE A 282 36.84 3.98 -13.41
N ALA A 283 37.77 4.86 -13.83
CA ALA A 283 38.84 4.49 -14.73
C ALA A 283 39.81 3.46 -14.13
N ALA A 284 39.97 3.44 -12.82
CA ALA A 284 40.79 2.46 -12.10
C ALA A 284 40.12 1.09 -11.92
N LEU A 285 38.81 0.95 -12.21
CA LEU A 285 38.14 -0.34 -12.13
C LEU A 285 38.64 -1.28 -13.23
N PRO A 286 38.83 -2.58 -12.93
CA PRO A 286 39.19 -3.56 -13.95
C PRO A 286 38.06 -3.64 -14.99
N VAL A 287 38.44 -3.81 -16.25
CA VAL A 287 37.47 -4.07 -17.33
C VAL A 287 36.67 -5.33 -16.98
N PRO A 288 35.33 -5.26 -16.91
CA PRO A 288 34.55 -6.42 -16.55
C PRO A 288 34.69 -7.53 -17.59
N VAL A 289 34.93 -8.74 -17.15
CA VAL A 289 34.86 -9.91 -18.02
C VAL A 289 33.40 -10.18 -18.34
N SER A 290 33.03 -10.12 -19.61
CA SER A 290 31.65 -10.42 -20.05
C SER A 290 31.32 -11.88 -19.70
N ALA A 291 30.19 -12.07 -19.03
CA ALA A 291 29.68 -13.41 -18.81
C ALA A 291 29.31 -14.05 -20.16
N SER A 292 29.66 -15.33 -20.35
CA SER A 292 29.17 -16.08 -21.52
C SER A 292 27.64 -16.18 -21.47
N SER A 293 26.98 -15.90 -22.57
CA SER A 293 25.54 -16.07 -22.75
C SER A 293 25.17 -17.34 -23.52
N GLU A 294 26.15 -18.26 -23.72
CA GLU A 294 25.93 -19.60 -24.31
C GLU A 294 24.90 -20.40 -23.49
N ARG A 295 24.85 -20.19 -22.18
CA ARG A 295 23.78 -20.65 -21.31
C ARG A 295 23.01 -19.45 -20.72
N PRO A 296 21.69 -19.59 -20.47
CA PRO A 296 20.94 -18.51 -19.89
C PRO A 296 21.56 -18.02 -18.56
N PHE A 297 21.87 -16.72 -18.50
CA PHE A 297 22.33 -16.06 -17.29
C PHE A 297 21.13 -15.67 -16.43
N SER A 298 21.13 -16.05 -15.17
CA SER A 298 20.03 -15.88 -14.23
C SER A 298 20.36 -14.80 -13.20
N LEU A 299 19.68 -13.66 -13.31
CA LEU A 299 19.79 -12.52 -12.40
C LEU A 299 18.53 -12.42 -11.55
N LEU A 300 18.69 -12.44 -10.24
CA LEU A 300 17.61 -12.23 -9.28
C LEU A 300 17.75 -10.87 -8.61
N ILE A 301 16.80 -9.98 -8.80
CA ILE A 301 16.74 -8.71 -8.09
C ILE A 301 15.73 -8.84 -6.94
N THR A 302 16.13 -8.41 -5.76
CA THR A 302 15.30 -8.51 -4.55
C THR A 302 15.21 -7.17 -3.84
N GLY A 303 14.08 -6.88 -3.21
CA GLY A 303 13.90 -5.66 -2.45
C GLY A 303 12.50 -5.52 -1.88
N ILE A 304 12.17 -4.33 -1.45
CA ILE A 304 10.85 -4.01 -0.91
C ILE A 304 10.00 -3.26 -1.92
N GLY A 305 8.68 -3.42 -1.83
CA GLY A 305 7.72 -2.69 -2.65
C GLY A 305 7.94 -1.18 -2.59
N GLY A 306 8.10 -0.56 -3.75
CA GLY A 306 8.42 0.88 -3.88
C GLY A 306 9.90 1.22 -3.98
N SER A 307 10.84 0.26 -3.86
CA SER A 307 12.29 0.48 -4.03
C SER A 307 12.76 0.42 -5.49
N GLY A 308 11.88 0.12 -6.43
CA GLY A 308 12.20 0.14 -7.87
C GLY A 308 12.65 -1.20 -8.44
N VAL A 309 12.51 -2.32 -7.72
CA VAL A 309 12.89 -3.68 -8.18
C VAL A 309 12.32 -3.99 -9.57
N VAL A 310 11.01 -3.79 -9.76
CA VAL A 310 10.31 -4.02 -11.04
C VAL A 310 10.85 -3.09 -12.15
N THR A 311 11.16 -1.83 -11.79
CA THR A 311 11.74 -0.89 -12.76
C THR A 311 13.13 -1.33 -13.20
N LEU A 312 13.97 -1.82 -12.29
CA LEU A 312 15.28 -2.38 -12.62
C LEU A 312 15.14 -3.60 -13.53
N GLY A 313 14.19 -4.48 -13.23
CA GLY A 313 13.88 -5.64 -14.08
C GLY A 313 13.52 -5.24 -15.51
N ALA A 314 12.61 -4.27 -15.65
CA ALA A 314 12.19 -3.76 -16.95
C ALA A 314 13.34 -3.08 -17.72
N LEU A 315 14.20 -2.30 -17.04
CA LEU A 315 15.35 -1.65 -17.68
C LEU A 315 16.37 -2.67 -18.21
N ILE A 316 16.67 -3.71 -17.42
CA ILE A 316 17.61 -4.77 -17.83
C ILE A 316 17.01 -5.59 -18.97
N GLY A 317 15.71 -5.90 -18.91
CA GLY A 317 15.02 -6.59 -20.00
C GLY A 317 15.04 -5.77 -21.30
N MET A 318 14.83 -4.48 -21.22
CA MET A 318 14.90 -3.58 -22.38
C MET A 318 16.33 -3.49 -22.93
N ALA A 319 17.35 -3.41 -22.07
CA ALA A 319 18.74 -3.41 -22.50
C ALA A 319 19.11 -4.70 -23.24
N ALA A 320 18.74 -5.86 -22.70
CA ALA A 320 18.95 -7.15 -23.37
C ALA A 320 18.25 -7.21 -24.74
N PHE A 321 17.02 -6.69 -24.84
CA PHE A 321 16.29 -6.61 -26.11
C PHE A 321 17.01 -5.71 -27.12
N LEU A 322 17.50 -4.55 -26.71
CA LEU A 322 18.24 -3.63 -27.58
C LEU A 322 19.57 -4.22 -28.06
N GLU A 323 20.20 -5.09 -27.28
CA GLU A 323 21.39 -5.86 -27.67
C GLU A 323 21.09 -7.09 -28.54
N GLY A 324 19.82 -7.31 -28.90
CA GLY A 324 19.40 -8.48 -29.70
C GLY A 324 19.45 -9.82 -28.95
N LYS A 325 19.51 -9.79 -27.61
CA LYS A 325 19.51 -10.97 -26.75
C LYS A 325 18.11 -11.50 -26.47
N GLY A 326 17.98 -12.79 -26.22
CA GLY A 326 16.80 -13.37 -25.61
C GLY A 326 16.68 -12.93 -24.15
N CYS A 327 15.47 -12.56 -23.71
CA CYS A 327 15.25 -12.12 -22.33
C CYS A 327 13.87 -12.56 -21.82
N SER A 328 13.82 -12.91 -20.53
CA SER A 328 12.59 -13.11 -19.79
C SER A 328 12.66 -12.37 -18.46
N VAL A 329 11.61 -11.62 -18.14
CA VAL A 329 11.45 -10.91 -16.86
C VAL A 329 10.17 -11.39 -16.20
N LEU A 330 10.27 -11.86 -14.96
CA LEU A 330 9.14 -12.27 -14.13
C LEU A 330 9.21 -11.54 -12.78
N ASP A 331 8.27 -10.64 -12.57
CA ASP A 331 8.13 -9.94 -11.31
C ASP A 331 7.18 -10.70 -10.38
N VAL A 332 7.63 -10.92 -9.15
CA VAL A 332 6.84 -11.52 -8.07
C VAL A 332 6.65 -10.46 -6.99
N ALA A 333 5.44 -9.94 -6.93
CA ALA A 333 5.04 -8.93 -5.94
C ALA A 333 3.92 -9.50 -5.07
N GLY A 334 3.93 -9.12 -3.78
CA GLY A 334 2.84 -9.45 -2.86
C GLY A 334 1.62 -8.56 -3.06
N LEU A 335 0.56 -8.79 -2.27
CA LEU A 335 -0.67 -7.98 -2.24
C LEU A 335 -0.44 -6.51 -1.89
N ALA A 336 0.66 -6.20 -1.22
CA ALA A 336 0.99 -4.84 -0.79
C ALA A 336 1.87 -4.13 -1.80
N GLN A 337 1.47 -2.95 -2.22
CA GLN A 337 2.26 -2.11 -3.12
C GLN A 337 3.53 -1.54 -2.45
N ARG A 338 3.63 -1.57 -1.11
CA ARG A 338 4.77 -1.02 -0.36
C ARG A 338 5.20 -1.91 0.79
N ASN A 339 6.51 -1.89 1.04
CA ASN A 339 7.22 -2.54 2.15
C ASN A 339 7.15 -4.07 2.20
N GLY A 340 6.30 -4.72 1.42
CA GLY A 340 6.34 -6.17 1.25
C GLY A 340 7.51 -6.60 0.36
N PRO A 341 7.95 -7.86 0.45
CA PRO A 341 9.02 -8.39 -0.39
C PRO A 341 8.60 -8.38 -1.87
N VAL A 342 9.54 -8.02 -2.74
CA VAL A 342 9.40 -8.05 -4.19
C VAL A 342 10.66 -8.68 -4.77
N THR A 343 10.49 -9.59 -5.72
CA THR A 343 11.59 -10.16 -6.48
C THR A 343 11.32 -10.02 -7.98
N SER A 344 12.37 -9.81 -8.76
CA SER A 344 12.32 -9.83 -10.22
C SER A 344 13.33 -10.87 -10.72
N HIS A 345 12.82 -11.87 -11.41
CA HIS A 345 13.60 -12.95 -12.01
C HIS A 345 13.88 -12.59 -13.46
N ILE A 346 15.15 -12.42 -13.80
CA ILE A 346 15.58 -12.02 -15.13
C ILE A 346 16.48 -13.12 -15.69
N ARG A 347 16.17 -13.59 -16.87
CA ARG A 347 17.01 -14.50 -17.60
C ARG A 347 17.41 -13.91 -18.94
N VAL A 348 18.69 -13.93 -19.25
CA VAL A 348 19.24 -13.40 -20.49
C VAL A 348 20.04 -14.51 -21.18
N ALA A 349 19.84 -14.70 -22.48
CA ALA A 349 20.57 -15.66 -23.31
C ALA A 349 20.85 -15.05 -24.68
N ASP A 350 21.72 -15.68 -25.48
CA ASP A 350 21.96 -15.23 -26.85
C ASP A 350 20.71 -15.26 -27.71
N ARG A 351 19.86 -16.26 -27.52
CA ARG A 351 18.62 -16.41 -28.29
C ARG A 351 17.45 -16.64 -27.37
N GLN A 352 16.26 -16.13 -27.74
CA GLN A 352 15.02 -16.28 -26.97
C GLN A 352 14.63 -17.76 -26.76
N GLN A 353 14.88 -18.59 -27.71
CA GLN A 353 14.58 -20.03 -27.65
C GLN A 353 15.38 -20.81 -26.62
N ASP A 354 16.48 -20.25 -26.12
CA ASP A 354 17.34 -20.87 -25.11
C ASP A 354 16.79 -20.65 -23.68
N ILE A 355 15.71 -19.85 -23.53
CA ILE A 355 15.07 -19.57 -22.26
C ILE A 355 13.81 -20.43 -22.10
N PHE A 356 13.93 -21.55 -21.39
CA PHE A 356 12.82 -22.52 -21.20
C PHE A 356 11.90 -22.20 -20.02
N ALA A 357 12.34 -21.39 -19.06
CA ALA A 357 11.58 -21.07 -17.87
C ALA A 357 11.84 -19.63 -17.43
N THR A 358 10.81 -18.96 -16.94
CA THR A 358 10.91 -17.58 -16.46
C THR A 358 11.39 -17.50 -15.00
N ARG A 359 10.94 -18.44 -14.15
CA ARG A 359 11.32 -18.47 -12.74
C ARG A 359 12.73 -19.03 -12.57
N ILE A 360 13.56 -18.32 -11.81
CA ILE A 360 14.92 -18.75 -11.49
C ILE A 360 14.87 -19.73 -10.31
N VAL A 361 15.54 -20.87 -10.50
CA VAL A 361 15.77 -21.87 -9.44
C VAL A 361 17.18 -21.70 -8.85
N LYS A 362 18.16 -21.37 -9.72
CA LYS A 362 19.54 -21.07 -9.36
C LYS A 362 19.91 -19.73 -9.96
N ALA A 363 20.41 -18.80 -9.13
CA ALA A 363 20.86 -17.48 -9.56
C ALA A 363 22.39 -17.47 -9.82
N ASP A 364 22.81 -16.88 -10.94
CA ASP A 364 24.20 -16.55 -11.20
C ASP A 364 24.58 -15.24 -10.47
N LEU A 365 23.63 -14.28 -10.39
CA LEU A 365 23.81 -13.02 -9.69
C LEU A 365 22.55 -12.67 -8.88
N VAL A 366 22.74 -12.19 -7.66
CA VAL A 366 21.69 -11.60 -6.82
C VAL A 366 21.98 -10.12 -6.58
N LEU A 367 21.05 -9.25 -6.95
CA LEU A 367 21.06 -7.82 -6.62
C LEU A 367 20.07 -7.57 -5.49
N GLY A 368 20.56 -7.45 -4.27
CA GLY A 368 19.75 -7.22 -3.09
C GLY A 368 19.58 -5.73 -2.79
N CYS A 369 18.47 -5.13 -3.18
CA CYS A 369 18.13 -3.74 -2.83
C CYS A 369 17.72 -3.58 -1.35
N ASP A 370 17.37 -4.69 -0.69
CA ASP A 370 17.08 -4.78 0.75
C ASP A 370 17.69 -6.06 1.32
N ILE A 371 18.47 -5.92 2.39
CA ILE A 371 19.18 -7.03 2.99
C ILE A 371 18.25 -8.09 3.59
N VAL A 372 17.10 -7.68 4.16
CA VAL A 372 16.15 -8.60 4.80
C VAL A 372 15.49 -9.50 3.76
N VAL A 373 15.08 -8.91 2.61
CA VAL A 373 14.52 -9.69 1.51
C VAL A 373 15.57 -10.58 0.86
N ALA A 374 16.79 -10.06 0.67
CA ALA A 374 17.89 -10.83 0.10
C ALA A 374 18.30 -12.03 0.97
N ALA A 375 18.12 -11.93 2.28
CA ALA A 375 18.43 -13.00 3.25
C ALA A 375 17.25 -13.94 3.52
N SER A 376 16.10 -13.75 2.85
CA SER A 376 14.94 -14.65 3.03
C SER A 376 15.23 -16.06 2.50
N ASP A 377 14.58 -17.07 3.07
CA ASP A 377 14.75 -18.47 2.69
C ASP A 377 14.51 -18.69 1.19
N ASP A 378 13.45 -18.09 0.62
CA ASP A 378 13.13 -18.17 -0.81
C ASP A 378 14.27 -17.65 -1.72
N VAL A 379 15.00 -16.64 -1.29
CA VAL A 379 16.16 -16.10 -2.03
C VAL A 379 17.41 -16.93 -1.74
N ALA A 380 17.64 -17.29 -0.50
CA ALA A 380 18.81 -18.05 -0.07
C ALA A 380 18.89 -19.44 -0.75
N GLU A 381 17.75 -20.11 -0.93
CA GLU A 381 17.65 -21.39 -1.64
C GLU A 381 18.12 -21.30 -3.11
N LYS A 382 18.09 -20.10 -3.71
CA LYS A 382 18.52 -19.86 -5.08
C LYS A 382 20.00 -19.50 -5.20
N MET A 383 20.68 -19.30 -4.07
CA MET A 383 22.11 -19.03 -4.02
C MET A 383 22.90 -20.33 -3.84
N GLN A 384 23.97 -20.48 -4.59
CA GLN A 384 24.88 -21.61 -4.45
C GLN A 384 26.28 -21.12 -4.10
N ALA A 385 26.84 -21.70 -3.05
CA ALA A 385 28.18 -21.39 -2.61
C ALA A 385 29.20 -21.63 -3.74
N GLY A 386 30.05 -20.65 -4.00
CA GLY A 386 31.06 -20.70 -5.04
C GLY A 386 30.61 -20.31 -6.44
N ASP A 387 29.30 -20.38 -6.74
CA ASP A 387 28.73 -20.09 -8.06
C ASP A 387 27.97 -18.77 -8.13
N THR A 388 27.10 -18.52 -7.14
CA THR A 388 26.30 -17.29 -7.11
C THR A 388 27.10 -16.10 -6.59
N ARG A 389 27.10 -15.02 -7.33
CA ARG A 389 27.59 -13.73 -6.86
C ARG A 389 26.45 -12.91 -6.28
N ALA A 390 26.71 -12.13 -5.24
CA ALA A 390 25.70 -11.28 -4.62
C ALA A 390 26.23 -9.87 -4.38
N VAL A 391 25.43 -8.88 -4.75
CA VAL A 391 25.65 -7.47 -4.41
C VAL A 391 24.43 -7.01 -3.63
N ILE A 392 24.62 -6.70 -2.35
CA ILE A 392 23.52 -6.47 -1.42
C ILE A 392 23.69 -5.11 -0.76
N ASN A 393 22.63 -4.29 -0.81
CA ASN A 393 22.56 -3.06 -0.04
C ASN A 393 22.41 -3.41 1.45
N SER A 394 23.43 -3.10 2.22
CA SER A 394 23.46 -3.29 3.68
C SER A 394 22.93 -2.08 4.46
N CYS A 395 22.53 -1.00 3.77
CA CYS A 395 21.94 0.15 4.43
C CYS A 395 20.54 -0.22 4.95
N VAL A 396 20.37 -0.15 6.27
CA VAL A 396 19.07 -0.35 6.90
C VAL A 396 18.25 0.91 6.69
N THR A 397 17.17 0.82 5.91
CA THR A 397 16.18 1.89 5.73
C THR A 397 15.01 1.74 6.69
#